data_16dcd737f1d5da99c1c05f5ee843bf89
#
_entry.id   16dcd737f1d5da99c1c05f5ee843bf89
#
_cell.length_a   1.000
_cell.length_b   1.000
_cell.length_c   1.000
_cell.angle_alpha   90.00
_cell.angle_beta   90.00
_cell.angle_gamma   90.00
#
_symmetry.space_group_name_H-M   'P 1'
#
loop_
_entity.id
_entity.type
_entity.pdbx_description
1 polymer ?
#
loop_
_entity_poly.entity_id
_entity_poly.type
_entity_poly.pdbx_seq_one_letter_code
_entity_poly.pdbx_strand_id
1 'polypeptide(L)'
;VTMMSMPYLAQEDQQQTLEWLHGGTFSVLLDGQATDGQLTVGRFRVGKGEAPPFHLHTREDEVFMLIAGTALLWAGEEEMELGEGGIVYLPRNLPHGYRITSDTADLLMITTPAGIEGMFRHAGRDITTARPDGFAISPEKLAEAADLHGQIIVGPPR
;
A
#
# COMPACT_ATOMS: atom_id res chain seq x y z
N VAL A 1 15.71 31.01 5.27
CA VAL A 1 14.80 30.70 6.39
C VAL A 1 14.31 29.29 6.24
N THR A 2 14.66 28.43 7.19
CA THR A 2 14.13 27.07 7.22
C THR A 2 12.69 27.14 7.71
N MET A 3 11.74 26.79 6.86
CA MET A 3 10.35 26.71 7.27
C MET A 3 10.18 25.46 8.12
N MET A 4 9.58 25.59 9.29
CA MET A 4 9.21 24.45 10.12
C MET A 4 8.06 23.70 9.48
N SER A 5 8.13 22.36 9.48
CA SER A 5 7.00 21.52 9.12
C SER A 5 5.86 21.76 10.10
N MET A 6 4.64 21.83 9.56
CA MET A 6 3.45 22.04 10.37
C MET A 6 2.80 20.71 10.72
N PRO A 7 2.16 20.59 11.89
CA PRO A 7 1.38 19.42 12.19
C PRO A 7 0.20 19.28 11.20
N TYR A 8 -0.18 18.06 10.92
CA TYR A 8 -1.27 17.75 10.00
C TYR A 8 -2.23 16.76 10.67
N LEU A 9 -3.51 17.04 10.58
CA LEU A 9 -4.58 16.18 11.09
C LEU A 9 -5.62 15.98 10.00
N ALA A 10 -5.97 14.72 9.72
CA ALA A 10 -7.18 14.38 8.97
C ALA A 10 -7.99 13.37 9.77
N GLN A 11 -9.25 13.69 10.01
CA GLN A 11 -10.20 12.70 10.53
C GLN A 11 -10.48 11.64 9.46
N GLU A 12 -11.01 10.48 9.85
CA GLU A 12 -11.20 9.36 8.92
C GLU A 12 -12.04 9.77 7.69
N ASP A 13 -13.08 10.56 7.88
CA ASP A 13 -13.96 11.03 6.81
C ASP A 13 -13.30 12.05 5.85
N GLN A 14 -12.15 12.58 6.21
CA GLN A 14 -11.37 13.52 5.40
C GLN A 14 -10.24 12.83 4.62
N GLN A 15 -10.01 11.55 4.86
CA GLN A 15 -8.95 10.78 4.21
C GLN A 15 -9.40 10.32 2.82
N GLN A 16 -8.51 10.45 1.82
CA GLN A 16 -8.78 9.92 0.49
C GLN A 16 -8.78 8.40 0.52
N THR A 17 -9.85 7.77 0.03
CA THR A 17 -9.94 6.32 -0.13
C THR A 17 -10.01 5.96 -1.60
N LEU A 18 -9.16 5.01 -2.00
CA LEU A 18 -9.07 4.52 -3.37
C LEU A 18 -9.58 3.07 -3.42
N GLU A 19 -10.40 2.78 -4.41
CA GLU A 19 -10.68 1.38 -4.78
C GLU A 19 -9.39 0.79 -5.35
N TRP A 20 -9.01 -0.38 -4.85
CA TRP A 20 -7.75 -1.02 -5.16
C TRP A 20 -7.98 -2.42 -5.75
N LEU A 21 -6.99 -3.30 -5.67
CA LEU A 21 -7.06 -4.65 -6.24
C LEU A 21 -8.17 -5.47 -5.58
N HIS A 22 -8.85 -6.29 -6.39
CA HIS A 22 -9.84 -7.29 -5.93
C HIS A 22 -10.96 -6.73 -5.05
N GLY A 23 -11.35 -5.48 -5.29
CA GLY A 23 -12.42 -4.83 -4.54
C GLY A 23 -12.03 -4.32 -3.15
N GLY A 24 -10.76 -4.44 -2.78
CA GLY A 24 -10.23 -3.84 -1.56
C GLY A 24 -10.09 -2.33 -1.68
N THR A 25 -9.74 -1.68 -0.58
CA THR A 25 -9.50 -0.23 -0.54
C THR A 25 -8.14 0.09 0.04
N PHE A 26 -7.59 1.21 -0.42
CA PHE A 26 -6.40 1.83 0.13
C PHE A 26 -6.73 3.28 0.49
N SER A 27 -6.57 3.64 1.75
CA SER A 27 -6.77 5.01 2.23
C SER A 27 -5.43 5.69 2.43
N VAL A 28 -5.28 6.89 1.90
CA VAL A 28 -4.09 7.73 2.13
C VAL A 28 -4.31 8.49 3.43
N LEU A 29 -3.58 8.11 4.47
CA LEU A 29 -3.68 8.73 5.79
C LEU A 29 -2.77 9.96 5.89
N LEU A 30 -1.53 9.80 5.48
CA LEU A 30 -0.54 10.87 5.37
C LEU A 30 0.21 10.70 4.05
N ASP A 31 0.34 11.77 3.29
CA ASP A 31 1.12 11.80 2.06
C ASP A 31 2.36 12.70 2.18
N GLY A 32 3.11 12.81 1.10
CA GLY A 32 4.30 13.65 1.07
C GLY A 32 4.01 15.13 1.28
N GLN A 33 2.85 15.60 0.87
CA GLN A 33 2.44 16.99 1.10
C GLN A 33 2.18 17.25 2.58
N ALA A 34 1.52 16.32 3.26
CA ALA A 34 1.22 16.44 4.69
C ALA A 34 2.46 16.34 5.58
N THR A 35 3.48 15.59 5.13
CA THR A 35 4.66 15.25 5.94
C THR A 35 5.95 15.90 5.47
N ASP A 36 5.87 16.84 4.55
CA ASP A 36 7.05 17.48 3.93
C ASP A 36 8.02 16.45 3.32
N GLY A 37 7.45 15.45 2.66
CA GLY A 37 8.20 14.40 1.96
C GLY A 37 8.79 13.31 2.84
N GLN A 38 8.52 13.31 4.15
CA GLN A 38 9.20 12.42 5.09
C GLN A 38 8.67 10.98 5.05
N LEU A 39 7.35 10.81 4.97
CA LEU A 39 6.76 9.49 4.99
C LEU A 39 5.36 9.49 4.35
N THR A 40 4.93 8.31 3.94
CA THR A 40 3.54 8.02 3.57
C THR A 40 2.97 7.03 4.58
N VAL A 41 1.76 7.27 5.03
CA VAL A 41 0.99 6.30 5.81
C VAL A 41 -0.28 5.98 5.04
N GLY A 42 -0.51 4.69 4.80
CA GLY A 42 -1.68 4.18 4.12
C GLY A 42 -2.34 3.05 4.91
N ARG A 43 -3.59 2.78 4.59
CA ARG A 43 -4.37 1.73 5.23
C ARG A 43 -5.09 0.89 4.20
N PHE A 44 -4.84 -0.42 4.22
CA PHE A 44 -5.56 -1.38 3.39
C PHE A 44 -6.70 -2.00 4.18
N ARG A 45 -7.87 -2.07 3.57
CA ARG A 45 -8.99 -2.90 4.02
C ARG A 45 -9.33 -3.84 2.88
N VAL A 46 -9.06 -5.12 3.06
CA VAL A 46 -9.02 -6.13 1.99
C VAL A 46 -9.66 -7.43 2.42
N GLY A 47 -9.96 -8.26 1.45
CA GLY A 47 -10.57 -9.56 1.66
C GLY A 47 -9.60 -10.72 1.52
N LYS A 48 -10.10 -11.91 1.81
CA LYS A 48 -9.36 -13.16 1.72
C LYS A 48 -8.81 -13.40 0.31
N GLY A 49 -7.55 -13.80 0.25
CA GLY A 49 -6.86 -14.09 -1.00
C GLY A 49 -6.26 -12.88 -1.69
N GLU A 50 -6.48 -11.67 -1.16
CA GLU A 50 -5.84 -10.49 -1.71
C GLU A 50 -4.32 -10.65 -1.62
N ALA A 51 -3.65 -10.40 -2.74
CA ALA A 51 -2.21 -10.56 -2.87
C ALA A 51 -1.70 -9.65 -4.00
N PRO A 52 -0.74 -8.78 -3.75
CA PRO A 52 -0.08 -8.04 -4.81
C PRO A 52 0.87 -8.94 -5.58
N PRO A 53 1.26 -8.57 -6.82
CA PRO A 53 2.41 -9.20 -7.47
C PRO A 53 3.64 -9.18 -6.57
N PHE A 54 4.49 -10.20 -6.68
CA PHE A 54 5.77 -10.20 -5.98
C PHE A 54 6.66 -9.08 -6.55
N HIS A 55 7.14 -8.18 -5.68
CA HIS A 55 7.75 -6.92 -6.11
C HIS A 55 8.77 -6.40 -5.12
N LEU A 56 9.50 -5.37 -5.53
CA LEU A 56 10.38 -4.60 -4.66
C LEU A 56 10.17 -3.10 -4.89
N HIS A 57 10.49 -2.31 -3.89
CA HIS A 57 10.50 -0.84 -3.98
C HIS A 57 11.95 -0.35 -4.07
N THR A 58 12.26 0.46 -5.08
CA THR A 58 13.62 1.00 -5.25
C THR A 58 13.83 2.32 -4.50
N ARG A 59 12.75 2.98 -4.08
CA ARG A 59 12.80 4.32 -3.50
C ARG A 59 12.48 4.37 -2.00
N GLU A 60 11.75 3.38 -1.48
CA GLU A 60 11.20 3.43 -0.13
C GLU A 60 11.56 2.19 0.69
N ASP A 61 11.81 2.41 1.97
CA ASP A 61 11.69 1.38 2.99
C ASP A 61 10.22 1.30 3.41
N GLU A 62 9.74 0.11 3.75
CA GLU A 62 8.33 -0.14 4.03
C GLU A 62 8.15 -0.87 5.35
N VAL A 63 7.11 -0.47 6.08
CA VAL A 63 6.65 -1.16 7.27
C VAL A 63 5.19 -1.54 7.06
N PHE A 64 4.85 -2.80 7.36
CA PHE A 64 3.47 -3.24 7.49
C PHE A 64 3.17 -3.62 8.92
N MET A 65 2.01 -3.18 9.41
CA MET A 65 1.43 -3.63 10.66
C MET A 65 0.04 -4.19 10.39
N LEU A 66 -0.21 -5.42 10.82
CA LEU A 66 -1.53 -6.02 10.70
C LEU A 66 -2.38 -5.61 11.92
N ILE A 67 -3.39 -4.78 11.66
CA ILE A 67 -4.30 -4.29 12.71
C ILE A 67 -5.32 -5.36 13.04
N ALA A 68 -5.85 -6.04 12.02
CA ALA A 68 -6.82 -7.13 12.19
C ALA A 68 -6.67 -8.14 11.05
N GLY A 69 -6.93 -9.40 11.34
CA GLY A 69 -6.84 -10.49 10.39
C GLY A 69 -5.54 -11.28 10.46
N THR A 70 -5.27 -12.06 9.41
CA THR A 70 -4.06 -12.87 9.26
C THR A 70 -3.55 -12.84 7.82
N ALA A 71 -2.24 -12.99 7.64
CA ALA A 71 -1.61 -13.01 6.34
C ALA A 71 -0.39 -13.93 6.33
N LEU A 72 -0.07 -14.47 5.16
CA LEU A 72 1.26 -15.00 4.87
C LEU A 72 2.06 -13.90 4.19
N LEU A 73 3.33 -13.80 4.53
CA LEU A 73 4.23 -12.79 3.97
C LEU A 73 5.53 -13.46 3.52
N TRP A 74 5.99 -13.06 2.35
CA TRP A 74 7.28 -13.49 1.80
C TRP A 74 8.19 -12.29 1.69
N ALA A 75 9.38 -12.40 2.27
CA ALA A 75 10.40 -11.36 2.22
C ALA A 75 11.75 -12.00 1.89
N GLY A 76 12.29 -11.69 0.70
CA GLY A 76 13.42 -12.42 0.17
C GLY A 76 13.07 -13.91 0.02
N GLU A 77 13.83 -14.77 0.67
CA GLU A 77 13.60 -16.22 0.67
C GLU A 77 12.79 -16.71 1.89
N GLU A 78 12.45 -15.80 2.80
CA GLU A 78 11.73 -16.15 4.03
C GLU A 78 10.22 -16.09 3.84
N GLU A 79 9.53 -17.06 4.42
CA GLU A 79 8.07 -17.08 4.56
C GLU A 79 7.72 -16.90 6.03
N MET A 80 6.78 -15.99 6.31
CA MET A 80 6.39 -15.64 7.68
C MET A 80 4.88 -15.57 7.79
N GLU A 81 4.36 -15.95 8.96
CA GLU A 81 2.96 -15.69 9.32
C GLU A 81 2.87 -14.35 10.05
N LEU A 82 1.92 -13.53 9.63
CA LEU A 82 1.64 -12.24 10.24
C LEU A 82 0.25 -12.28 10.87
N GLY A 83 0.18 -12.08 12.18
CA GLY A 83 -1.06 -12.03 12.95
C GLY A 83 -1.37 -10.63 13.44
N GLU A 84 -2.51 -10.48 14.11
CA GLU A 84 -2.94 -9.19 14.66
C GLU A 84 -1.87 -8.58 15.57
N GLY A 85 -1.58 -7.30 15.37
CA GLY A 85 -0.55 -6.57 16.10
C GLY A 85 0.86 -6.84 15.63
N GLY A 86 1.06 -7.78 14.71
CA GLY A 86 2.36 -8.08 14.13
C GLY A 86 2.84 -6.94 13.22
N ILE A 87 4.15 -6.71 13.21
CA ILE A 87 4.79 -5.68 12.40
C ILE A 87 5.99 -6.26 11.69
N VAL A 88 6.20 -5.86 10.44
CA VAL A 88 7.33 -6.29 9.62
C VAL A 88 8.00 -5.08 8.97
N TYR A 89 9.33 -5.11 8.93
CA TYR A 89 10.15 -4.15 8.23
C TYR A 89 10.66 -4.75 6.92
N LEU A 90 10.40 -4.08 5.82
CA LEU A 90 10.79 -4.48 4.47
C LEU A 90 11.70 -3.40 3.90
N PRO A 91 13.03 -3.59 3.94
CA PRO A 91 13.94 -2.58 3.40
C PRO A 91 13.77 -2.45 1.88
N ARG A 92 14.09 -1.27 1.36
CA ARG A 92 14.07 -1.04 -0.09
C ARG A 92 14.93 -2.07 -0.82
N ASN A 93 14.55 -2.38 -2.05
CA ASN A 93 15.20 -3.36 -2.92
C ASN A 93 15.03 -4.83 -2.47
N LEU A 94 14.35 -5.11 -1.37
CA LEU A 94 14.05 -6.47 -0.96
C LEU A 94 12.76 -6.96 -1.64
N PRO A 95 12.79 -8.01 -2.47
CA PRO A 95 11.58 -8.59 -3.05
C PRO A 95 10.65 -9.13 -1.95
N HIS A 96 9.38 -8.80 -2.05
CA HIS A 96 8.38 -9.23 -1.07
C HIS A 96 6.98 -9.31 -1.66
N GLY A 97 6.10 -9.92 -0.91
CA GLY A 97 4.67 -10.04 -1.20
C GLY A 97 3.93 -10.60 0.00
N TYR A 98 2.61 -10.51 -0.04
CA TYR A 98 1.78 -11.11 0.99
C TYR A 98 0.51 -11.69 0.38
N ARG A 99 -0.20 -12.49 1.16
CA ARG A 99 -1.53 -12.98 0.85
C ARG A 99 -2.38 -12.99 2.11
N ILE A 100 -3.56 -12.40 2.05
CA ILE A 100 -4.49 -12.39 3.16
C ILE A 100 -5.13 -13.78 3.30
N THR A 101 -5.07 -14.34 4.50
CA THR A 101 -5.56 -15.68 4.81
C THR A 101 -6.87 -15.69 5.61
N SER A 102 -7.18 -14.59 6.31
CA SER A 102 -8.47 -14.39 6.98
C SER A 102 -9.52 -13.86 6.03
N ASP A 103 -10.80 -13.90 6.42
CA ASP A 103 -11.91 -13.42 5.59
C ASP A 103 -11.74 -11.95 5.22
N THR A 104 -11.28 -11.14 6.18
CA THR A 104 -10.94 -9.73 5.99
C THR A 104 -9.65 -9.41 6.72
N ALA A 105 -8.98 -8.35 6.30
CA ALA A 105 -7.80 -7.85 6.98
C ALA A 105 -7.74 -6.33 6.90
N ASP A 106 -7.07 -5.75 7.88
CA ASP A 106 -6.83 -4.33 8.04
C ASP A 106 -5.33 -4.15 8.29
N LEU A 107 -4.64 -3.49 7.34
CA LEU A 107 -3.20 -3.32 7.38
C LEU A 107 -2.85 -1.84 7.35
N LEU A 108 -1.91 -1.45 8.19
CA LEU A 108 -1.27 -0.15 8.14
C LEU A 108 0.04 -0.27 7.37
N MET A 109 0.25 0.60 6.39
CA MET A 109 1.50 0.69 5.62
C MET A 109 2.19 2.01 5.92
N ILE A 110 3.47 1.98 6.20
CA ILE A 110 4.31 3.18 6.35
C ILE A 110 5.48 3.04 5.40
N THR A 111 5.73 4.05 4.59
CA THR A 111 6.92 4.10 3.72
C THR A 111 7.72 5.36 3.97
N THR A 112 9.04 5.25 3.84
CA THR A 112 9.98 6.37 3.94
C THR A 112 11.00 6.32 2.83
N PRO A 113 11.26 7.45 2.12
CA PRO A 113 10.52 8.71 2.14
C PRO A 113 9.09 8.56 1.61
N ALA A 114 8.32 9.65 1.57
CA ALA A 114 7.02 9.68 0.95
C ALA A 114 7.12 9.52 -0.59
N GLY A 115 5.99 9.21 -1.22
CA GLY A 115 5.89 9.18 -2.69
C GLY A 115 5.11 7.99 -3.25
N ILE A 116 5.08 6.86 -2.53
CA ILE A 116 4.41 5.65 -3.02
C ILE A 116 2.91 5.86 -3.26
N GLU A 117 2.28 6.81 -2.57
CA GLU A 117 0.88 7.16 -2.78
C GLU A 117 0.57 7.53 -4.23
N GLY A 118 1.56 8.03 -4.96
CA GLY A 118 1.41 8.31 -6.38
C GLY A 118 1.05 7.08 -7.20
N MET A 119 1.62 5.93 -6.88
CA MET A 119 1.29 4.66 -7.54
C MET A 119 -0.18 4.28 -7.29
N PHE A 120 -0.63 4.38 -6.06
CA PHE A 120 -2.02 4.07 -5.70
C PHE A 120 -3.00 5.03 -6.36
N ARG A 121 -2.69 6.32 -6.37
CA ARG A 121 -3.50 7.34 -7.03
C ARG A 121 -3.55 7.18 -8.55
N HIS A 122 -2.46 6.70 -9.15
CA HIS A 122 -2.38 6.47 -10.59
C HIS A 122 -3.25 5.29 -11.03
N ALA A 123 -3.16 4.17 -10.33
CA ALA A 123 -3.83 2.93 -10.70
C ALA A 123 -5.23 2.78 -10.07
N GLY A 124 -5.43 3.25 -8.86
CA GLY A 124 -6.68 3.14 -8.13
C GLY A 124 -7.72 4.16 -8.58
N ARG A 125 -8.94 4.00 -8.07
CA ARG A 125 -10.04 4.93 -8.33
C ARG A 125 -10.48 5.57 -7.02
N ASP A 126 -10.50 6.90 -6.99
CA ASP A 126 -11.08 7.62 -5.85
C ASP A 126 -12.56 7.25 -5.71
N ILE A 127 -12.95 6.77 -4.53
CA ILE A 127 -14.31 6.28 -4.31
C ILE A 127 -15.38 7.38 -4.40
N THR A 128 -14.99 8.65 -4.33
CA THR A 128 -15.91 9.77 -4.51
C THR A 128 -16.25 10.05 -5.98
N THR A 129 -15.52 9.42 -6.91
CA THR A 129 -15.79 9.55 -8.35
C THR A 129 -16.79 8.49 -8.82
N ALA A 130 -17.47 8.75 -9.95
CA ALA A 130 -18.37 7.79 -10.55
C ALA A 130 -17.60 6.50 -10.89
N ARG A 131 -18.15 5.34 -10.47
CA ARG A 131 -17.51 4.05 -10.74
C ARG A 131 -17.90 3.56 -12.14
N PRO A 132 -16.92 3.38 -13.04
CA PRO A 132 -17.19 2.71 -14.32
C PRO A 132 -17.71 1.29 -14.11
N ASP A 133 -18.62 0.82 -14.96
CA ASP A 133 -19.10 -0.55 -14.91
C ASP A 133 -17.94 -1.53 -15.07
N GLY A 134 -17.89 -2.52 -14.16
CA GLY A 134 -16.83 -3.53 -14.18
C GLY A 134 -15.43 -3.00 -13.88
N PHE A 135 -15.31 -1.87 -13.16
CA PHE A 135 -14.00 -1.32 -12.83
C PHE A 135 -13.11 -2.39 -12.19
N ALA A 136 -11.90 -2.51 -12.72
CA ALA A 136 -10.83 -3.31 -12.16
C ALA A 136 -9.49 -2.72 -12.60
N ILE A 137 -8.48 -2.86 -11.78
CA ILE A 137 -7.13 -2.46 -12.13
C ILE A 137 -6.52 -3.57 -12.98
N SER A 138 -6.27 -3.27 -14.26
CA SER A 138 -5.64 -4.24 -15.15
C SER A 138 -4.18 -4.46 -14.79
N PRO A 139 -3.59 -5.65 -15.12
CA PRO A 139 -2.16 -5.86 -14.95
C PRO A 139 -1.30 -4.81 -15.64
N GLU A 140 -1.73 -4.35 -16.81
CA GLU A 140 -1.02 -3.30 -17.58
C GLU A 140 -1.04 -1.95 -16.86
N LYS A 141 -2.17 -1.58 -16.28
CA LYS A 141 -2.30 -0.34 -15.49
C LYS A 141 -1.45 -0.39 -14.23
N LEU A 142 -1.47 -1.52 -13.55
CA LEU A 142 -0.64 -1.72 -12.36
C LEU A 142 0.84 -1.65 -12.71
N ALA A 143 1.27 -2.29 -13.79
CA ALA A 143 2.64 -2.27 -14.26
C ALA A 143 3.10 -0.85 -14.63
N GLU A 144 2.26 -0.08 -15.31
CA GLU A 144 2.53 1.31 -15.63
C GLU A 144 2.73 2.16 -14.37
N ALA A 145 1.81 2.03 -13.41
CA ALA A 145 1.89 2.76 -12.15
C ALA A 145 3.14 2.38 -11.35
N ALA A 146 3.46 1.09 -11.29
CA ALA A 146 4.66 0.59 -10.64
C ALA A 146 5.93 1.19 -11.25
N ASP A 147 6.05 1.15 -12.57
CA ASP A 147 7.21 1.67 -13.29
C ASP A 147 7.43 3.16 -13.02
N LEU A 148 6.36 3.95 -13.05
CA LEU A 148 6.42 5.39 -12.79
C LEU A 148 6.84 5.73 -11.35
N HIS A 149 6.64 4.81 -10.41
CA HIS A 149 6.86 5.06 -8.98
C HIS A 149 7.97 4.20 -8.36
N GLY A 150 8.85 3.64 -9.19
CA GLY A 150 10.06 2.95 -8.73
C GLY A 150 9.80 1.58 -8.10
N GLN A 151 8.65 0.97 -8.36
CA GLN A 151 8.37 -0.41 -7.99
C GLN A 151 8.72 -1.33 -9.16
N ILE A 152 9.42 -2.42 -8.87
CA ILE A 152 9.76 -3.45 -9.85
C ILE A 152 8.97 -4.70 -9.53
N ILE A 153 8.13 -5.15 -10.46
CA ILE A 153 7.40 -6.41 -10.35
C ILE A 153 8.34 -7.53 -10.78
N VAL A 154 8.58 -8.50 -9.90
CA VAL A 154 9.54 -9.59 -10.12
C VAL A 154 8.87 -10.96 -10.25
N GLY A 155 7.57 -11.05 -10.01
CA GLY A 155 6.83 -12.30 -10.17
C GLY A 155 5.32 -12.12 -9.96
N PRO A 156 4.56 -13.19 -10.19
CA PRO A 156 3.12 -13.16 -9.95
C PRO A 156 2.80 -13.11 -8.46
N PRO A 157 1.53 -12.81 -8.09
CA PRO A 157 1.05 -13.00 -6.72
C PRO A 157 1.25 -14.43 -6.24
N ARG A 158 1.50 -14.62 -4.95
CA ARG A 158 1.68 -15.93 -4.31
C ARG A 158 0.48 -16.36 -3.50
#